data_a12422f0db0999647e3e98b951e18a55
#
_entry.id   a12422f0db0999647e3e98b951e18a55
#
_cell.length_a   1.000
_cell.length_b   1.000
_cell.length_c   1.000
_cell.angle_alpha   90.00
_cell.angle_beta   90.00
_cell.angle_gamma   90.00
#
_symmetry.space_group_name_H-M   'P 1'
#
loop_
_entity.id
_entity.type
_entity.pdbx_description
1 polymer ?
#
loop_
_entity_poly.entity_id
_entity_poly.type
_entity_poly.pdbx_seq_one_letter_code
_entity_poly.pdbx_strand_id
1 'polypeptide(L)'
;VVPVPANEEPRGFDDDFTTEHAHRMIDFYCKTLTELGYRPAPYQDVDAHIGDRRLDTPKFDTLNHALWMCKQTRLFLRAGRFAKAYRWIGTIQGILLMNGVFSITELKGHNRIDLPPVTPRRR
;
A
#
# COMPACT_ATOMS: atom_id res chain seq x y z
N VAL A 1 -12.72 32.25 -4.22
CA VAL A 1 -12.37 31.04 -3.49
C VAL A 1 -11.87 31.44 -2.12
N VAL A 2 -12.46 30.86 -1.12
CA VAL A 2 -12.03 31.12 0.25
C VAL A 2 -10.88 30.17 0.57
N PRO A 3 -9.73 30.70 0.98
CA PRO A 3 -8.62 29.83 1.33
C PRO A 3 -8.98 28.98 2.55
N VAL A 4 -8.49 27.76 2.54
CA VAL A 4 -8.68 26.88 3.67
C VAL A 4 -7.72 27.33 4.77
N PRO A 5 -8.19 27.57 5.98
CA PRO A 5 -7.27 27.90 7.07
C PRO A 5 -6.26 26.79 7.29
N ALA A 6 -5.07 27.16 7.70
CA ALA A 6 -4.00 26.19 7.86
C ALA A 6 -4.40 25.03 8.77
N ASN A 7 -5.16 25.31 9.82
CA ASN A 7 -5.55 24.28 10.78
C ASN A 7 -6.66 23.39 10.24
N GLU A 8 -7.21 23.70 9.07
CA GLU A 8 -8.25 22.90 8.45
C GLU A 8 -7.80 22.26 7.15
N GLU A 9 -6.56 22.50 6.75
CA GLU A 9 -6.05 21.89 5.54
C GLU A 9 -5.91 20.39 5.75
N PRO A 10 -6.14 19.62 4.69
CA PRO A 10 -5.95 18.18 4.81
C PRO A 10 -4.56 17.87 5.29
N ARG A 11 -4.49 16.98 6.24
CA ARG A 11 -3.21 16.52 6.73
C ARG A 11 -2.71 15.41 5.84
N GLY A 12 -1.49 15.08 6.03
CA GLY A 12 -1.00 13.86 5.45
C GLY A 12 -0.03 14.10 4.35
N PHE A 13 -0.44 13.87 3.12
CA PHE A 13 0.53 13.77 2.06
C PHE A 13 1.48 14.94 1.98
N ASP A 14 0.95 16.15 2.06
CA ASP A 14 1.80 17.31 1.85
C ASP A 14 2.67 17.63 3.05
N ASP A 15 2.20 17.31 4.25
CA ASP A 15 2.91 17.69 5.45
C ASP A 15 3.62 16.53 6.11
N ASP A 16 2.97 15.37 6.11
CA ASP A 16 3.46 14.22 6.86
C ASP A 16 4.02 13.13 5.98
N PHE A 17 3.60 13.08 4.72
CA PHE A 17 3.96 11.98 3.86
C PHE A 17 5.21 12.29 3.07
N THR A 18 6.34 11.93 3.62
CA THR A 18 7.63 12.16 2.99
C THR A 18 8.08 10.91 2.25
N THR A 19 9.10 11.07 1.42
CA THR A 19 9.70 9.93 0.74
C THR A 19 10.23 8.91 1.74
N GLU A 20 10.81 9.39 2.81
CA GLU A 20 11.31 8.50 3.83
C GLU A 20 10.18 7.73 4.48
N HIS A 21 9.06 8.39 4.73
CA HIS A 21 7.89 7.71 5.30
C HIS A 21 7.35 6.67 4.31
N ALA A 22 7.34 7.00 3.03
CA ALA A 22 6.92 6.05 2.01
C ALA A 22 7.78 4.80 2.02
N HIS A 23 9.10 4.95 2.15
CA HIS A 23 9.99 3.81 2.26
C HIS A 23 9.64 2.96 3.47
N ARG A 24 9.38 3.60 4.61
CA ARG A 24 9.03 2.85 5.82
C ARG A 24 7.72 2.11 5.66
N MET A 25 6.74 2.72 5.00
CA MET A 25 5.46 2.05 4.75
C MET A 25 5.66 0.82 3.88
N ILE A 26 6.44 0.96 2.83
CA ILE A 26 6.69 -0.17 1.93
C ILE A 26 7.45 -1.28 2.65
N ASP A 27 8.43 -0.93 3.44
CA ASP A 27 9.15 -1.93 4.22
C ASP A 27 8.22 -2.64 5.18
N PHE A 28 7.34 -1.89 5.83
CA PHE A 28 6.37 -2.45 6.75
C PHE A 28 5.42 -3.42 6.04
N TYR A 29 4.91 -3.04 4.87
CA TYR A 29 4.00 -3.92 4.14
C TYR A 29 4.73 -5.15 3.59
N CYS A 30 5.94 -4.96 3.07
CA CYS A 30 6.72 -6.10 2.60
C CYS A 30 6.94 -7.10 3.71
N LYS A 31 7.33 -6.61 4.88
CA LYS A 31 7.64 -7.51 5.99
C LYS A 31 6.38 -8.19 6.50
N THR A 32 5.30 -7.42 6.61
CA THR A 32 4.03 -7.98 7.07
C THR A 32 3.56 -9.11 6.17
N LEU A 33 3.55 -8.88 4.86
CA LEU A 33 3.08 -9.88 3.94
C LEU A 33 4.00 -11.09 3.89
N THR A 34 5.30 -10.87 3.96
CA THR A 34 6.25 -11.96 3.98
C THR A 34 6.05 -12.83 5.22
N GLU A 35 5.86 -12.20 6.36
CA GLU A 35 5.68 -12.95 7.61
C GLU A 35 4.35 -13.66 7.67
N LEU A 36 3.36 -13.17 6.91
CA LEU A 36 2.08 -13.87 6.80
C LEU A 36 2.14 -15.03 5.83
N GLY A 37 3.26 -15.22 5.14
CA GLY A 37 3.44 -16.39 4.29
C GLY A 37 3.27 -16.13 2.80
N TYR A 38 3.11 -14.88 2.40
CA TYR A 38 2.94 -14.57 0.98
C TYR A 38 4.29 -14.44 0.30
N ARG A 39 4.28 -14.58 -1.04
CA ARG A 39 5.48 -14.47 -1.85
C ARG A 39 5.27 -13.41 -2.92
N PRO A 40 6.33 -12.69 -3.31
CA PRO A 40 6.16 -11.69 -4.37
C PRO A 40 5.98 -12.38 -5.71
N ALA A 41 4.78 -12.32 -6.23
CA ALA A 41 4.47 -12.92 -7.53
C ALA A 41 3.39 -12.09 -8.19
N PRO A 42 3.68 -11.50 -9.36
CA PRO A 42 2.66 -10.75 -10.06
C PRO A 42 1.56 -11.69 -10.52
N TYR A 43 0.32 -11.25 -10.38
CA TYR A 43 -0.81 -12.01 -10.86
C TYR A 43 -0.79 -11.90 -12.38
N GLN A 44 -0.66 -13.01 -13.05
CA GLN A 44 -0.40 -13.01 -14.48
C GLN A 44 -1.53 -12.39 -15.30
N ASP A 45 -2.73 -12.45 -14.78
CA ASP A 45 -3.88 -11.93 -15.50
C ASP A 45 -4.21 -10.49 -15.16
N VAL A 46 -3.31 -9.80 -14.47
CA VAL A 46 -3.60 -8.43 -14.03
C VAL A 46 -3.88 -7.51 -15.21
N ASP A 47 -3.23 -7.73 -16.33
CA ASP A 47 -3.43 -6.92 -17.52
C ASP A 47 -4.38 -7.56 -18.52
N ALA A 48 -4.95 -8.69 -18.18
CA ALA A 48 -5.84 -9.38 -19.09
C ALA A 48 -7.20 -8.71 -19.09
N HIS A 49 -7.98 -9.05 -20.09
CA HIS A 49 -9.35 -8.57 -20.16
C HIS A 49 -10.08 -8.98 -18.89
N ILE A 50 -10.74 -8.02 -18.31
CA ILE A 50 -11.30 -8.22 -17.01
C ILE A 50 -12.46 -9.18 -16.97
N GLY A 51 -13.51 -8.88 -17.66
CA GLY A 51 -14.69 -9.70 -17.52
C GLY A 51 -14.98 -9.90 -16.05
N ASP A 52 -15.64 -10.95 -15.75
CA ASP A 52 -16.05 -11.25 -14.38
C ASP A 52 -15.01 -12.00 -13.60
N ARG A 53 -13.99 -12.47 -14.26
CA ARG A 53 -13.08 -13.35 -13.60
C ARG A 53 -12.30 -12.72 -12.48
N ARG A 54 -12.10 -11.41 -12.55
CA ARG A 54 -11.35 -10.71 -11.54
C ARG A 54 -11.99 -10.75 -10.18
N LEU A 55 -13.29 -10.86 -10.16
CA LEU A 55 -14.01 -10.88 -8.89
C LEU A 55 -13.74 -12.15 -8.12
N ASP A 56 -13.28 -13.18 -8.81
CA ASP A 56 -13.01 -14.47 -8.19
C ASP A 56 -11.55 -14.69 -7.91
N THR A 57 -10.71 -13.66 -8.06
CA THR A 57 -9.28 -13.84 -7.84
C THR A 57 -9.02 -14.26 -6.40
N PRO A 58 -8.31 -15.36 -6.20
CA PRO A 58 -8.06 -15.83 -4.85
C PRO A 58 -7.25 -14.82 -4.03
N LYS A 59 -7.57 -14.77 -2.75
CA LYS A 59 -6.88 -13.89 -1.83
C LYS A 59 -5.37 -14.11 -1.86
N PHE A 60 -4.95 -15.36 -1.93
CA PHE A 60 -3.53 -15.68 -1.94
C PHE A 60 -2.84 -15.01 -3.13
N ASP A 61 -3.48 -15.06 -4.29
CA ASP A 61 -2.89 -14.47 -5.49
C ASP A 61 -2.87 -12.95 -5.41
N THR A 62 -3.91 -12.33 -4.88
CA THR A 62 -3.94 -10.88 -4.78
C THR A 62 -2.91 -10.36 -3.79
N LEU A 63 -2.70 -11.08 -2.69
CA LEU A 63 -1.72 -10.63 -1.70
C LEU A 63 -0.29 -10.94 -2.15
N ASN A 64 -0.09 -12.00 -2.92
CA ASN A 64 1.21 -12.20 -3.56
C ASN A 64 1.50 -11.06 -4.53
N HIS A 65 0.50 -10.65 -5.29
CA HIS A 65 0.65 -9.53 -6.21
C HIS A 65 0.97 -8.24 -5.45
N ALA A 66 0.27 -8.01 -4.35
CA ALA A 66 0.53 -6.82 -3.54
C ALA A 66 1.97 -6.81 -3.02
N LEU A 67 2.48 -7.95 -2.60
CA LEU A 67 3.86 -8.02 -2.14
C LEU A 67 4.83 -7.73 -3.28
N TRP A 68 4.54 -8.25 -4.46
CA TRP A 68 5.33 -7.92 -5.63
C TRP A 68 5.29 -6.43 -5.91
N MET A 69 4.10 -5.82 -5.82
CA MET A 69 3.97 -4.37 -6.00
C MET A 69 4.80 -3.60 -5.00
N CYS A 70 4.86 -4.07 -3.76
CA CYS A 70 5.68 -3.40 -2.76
C CYS A 70 7.14 -3.36 -3.18
N LYS A 71 7.64 -4.47 -3.71
CA LYS A 71 9.04 -4.51 -4.13
C LYS A 71 9.28 -3.62 -5.34
N GLN A 72 8.34 -3.56 -6.27
CA GLN A 72 8.46 -2.66 -7.40
C GLN A 72 8.38 -1.20 -6.96
N THR A 73 7.50 -0.90 -6.02
CA THR A 73 7.36 0.47 -5.51
C THR A 73 8.65 0.94 -4.87
N ARG A 74 9.34 0.04 -4.17
CA ARG A 74 10.64 0.40 -3.60
C ARG A 74 11.60 0.86 -4.68
N LEU A 75 11.60 0.18 -5.82
CA LEU A 75 12.46 0.59 -6.94
C LEU A 75 12.05 1.94 -7.48
N PHE A 76 10.75 2.21 -7.58
CA PHE A 76 10.29 3.51 -8.05
C PHE A 76 10.74 4.62 -7.11
N LEU A 77 10.65 4.38 -5.81
CA LEU A 77 11.10 5.37 -4.83
C LEU A 77 12.60 5.64 -4.99
N ARG A 78 13.39 4.60 -5.17
CA ARG A 78 14.82 4.76 -5.34
C ARG A 78 15.18 5.48 -6.62
N ALA A 79 14.34 5.33 -7.64
CA ALA A 79 14.57 5.97 -8.91
C ALA A 79 14.02 7.40 -8.95
N GLY A 80 13.42 7.88 -7.88
CA GLY A 80 12.87 9.22 -7.83
C GLY A 80 11.52 9.35 -8.54
N ARG A 81 10.87 8.25 -8.84
CA ARG A 81 9.55 8.27 -9.51
C ARG A 81 8.46 8.33 -8.45
N PHE A 82 8.39 9.45 -7.76
CA PHE A 82 7.57 9.55 -6.57
C PHE A 82 6.08 9.51 -6.87
N ALA A 83 5.64 10.18 -7.91
CA ALA A 83 4.21 10.19 -8.23
C ALA A 83 3.73 8.76 -8.52
N LYS A 84 4.52 8.01 -9.28
CA LYS A 84 4.16 6.63 -9.58
C LYS A 84 4.18 5.78 -8.31
N ALA A 85 5.20 5.95 -7.49
CA ALA A 85 5.32 5.20 -6.25
C ALA A 85 4.11 5.46 -5.34
N TYR A 86 3.70 6.70 -5.23
CA TYR A 86 2.58 7.05 -4.34
C TYR A 86 1.27 6.46 -4.85
N ARG A 87 1.05 6.45 -6.16
CA ARG A 87 -0.14 5.80 -6.71
C ARG A 87 -0.14 4.31 -6.41
N TRP A 88 1.02 3.69 -6.52
CA TRP A 88 1.14 2.27 -6.23
C TRP A 88 0.91 1.96 -4.76
N ILE A 89 1.38 2.83 -3.87
CA ILE A 89 1.12 2.66 -2.44
C ILE A 89 -0.37 2.66 -2.18
N GLY A 90 -1.10 3.59 -2.80
CA GLY A 90 -2.56 3.63 -2.63
C GLY A 90 -3.22 2.35 -3.11
N THR A 91 -2.76 1.82 -4.25
CA THR A 91 -3.31 0.56 -4.76
C THR A 91 -3.02 -0.60 -3.81
N ILE A 92 -1.79 -0.66 -3.31
CA ILE A 92 -1.41 -1.69 -2.35
C ILE A 92 -2.31 -1.62 -1.13
N GLN A 93 -2.53 -0.43 -0.61
CA GLN A 93 -3.39 -0.26 0.56
C GLN A 93 -4.81 -0.72 0.27
N GLY A 94 -5.32 -0.46 -0.93
CA GLY A 94 -6.63 -0.94 -1.32
C GLY A 94 -6.70 -2.46 -1.31
N ILE A 95 -5.67 -3.10 -1.81
CA ILE A 95 -5.63 -4.57 -1.81
C ILE A 95 -5.59 -5.10 -0.38
N LEU A 96 -4.78 -4.48 0.47
CA LEU A 96 -4.69 -4.90 1.87
C LEU A 96 -6.02 -4.73 2.59
N LEU A 97 -6.71 -3.64 2.30
CA LEU A 97 -8.01 -3.39 2.89
C LEU A 97 -9.03 -4.44 2.46
N MET A 98 -9.11 -4.68 1.18
CA MET A 98 -10.13 -5.60 0.65
C MET A 98 -9.87 -7.04 1.06
N ASN A 99 -8.65 -7.36 1.39
CA ASN A 99 -8.32 -8.71 1.86
C ASN A 99 -8.27 -8.81 3.39
N GLY A 100 -8.66 -7.76 4.07
CA GLY A 100 -8.78 -7.81 5.52
C GLY A 100 -7.47 -7.81 6.27
N VAL A 101 -6.38 -7.39 5.64
CA VAL A 101 -5.08 -7.33 6.31
C VAL A 101 -5.05 -6.16 7.27
N PHE A 102 -5.56 -5.02 6.84
CA PHE A 102 -5.67 -3.83 7.68
C PHE A 102 -7.03 -3.19 7.49
N SER A 103 -7.52 -2.55 8.55
CA SER A 103 -8.75 -1.77 8.48
C SER A 103 -8.47 -0.41 7.85
N ILE A 104 -9.54 0.30 7.47
CA ILE A 104 -9.36 1.63 6.93
C ILE A 104 -8.74 2.57 7.97
N THR A 105 -9.09 2.40 9.23
CA THR A 105 -8.52 3.23 10.29
C THR A 105 -7.03 2.97 10.42
N GLU A 106 -6.62 1.72 10.33
CA GLU A 106 -5.21 1.40 10.39
C GLU A 106 -4.45 1.98 9.20
N LEU A 107 -5.03 1.89 8.01
CA LEU A 107 -4.37 2.44 6.83
C LEU A 107 -4.23 3.95 6.91
N LYS A 108 -5.25 4.63 7.43
CA LYS A 108 -5.14 6.06 7.66
C LYS A 108 -4.00 6.39 8.61
N GLY A 109 -3.83 5.56 9.64
CA GLY A 109 -2.72 5.74 10.56
C GLY A 109 -1.38 5.54 9.89
N HIS A 110 -1.30 4.56 9.00
CA HIS A 110 -0.05 4.30 8.28
C HIS A 110 0.35 5.49 7.40
N ASN A 111 -0.62 6.22 6.88
CA ASN A 111 -0.32 7.37 6.04
C ASN A 111 0.21 8.55 6.83
N ARG A 112 0.13 8.48 8.14
CA ARG A 112 0.72 9.49 9.00
C ARG A 112 2.07 8.98 9.45
N ILE A 113 2.71 9.73 10.34
CA ILE A 113 4.04 9.36 10.78
C ILE A 113 4.01 8.14 11.68
N ASP A 114 2.89 7.85 12.29
CA ASP A 114 2.76 6.82 13.31
C ASP A 114 2.61 5.43 12.72
N LEU A 115 3.70 4.84 12.31
CA LEU A 115 3.64 3.44 11.91
C LEU A 115 3.77 2.56 13.13
N PRO A 116 2.98 1.48 13.20
CA PRO A 116 3.10 0.57 14.32
C PRO A 116 4.37 -0.26 14.21
N PRO A 117 4.74 -0.96 15.26
CA PRO A 117 5.84 -1.92 15.17
C PRO A 117 5.54 -2.95 14.10
N VAL A 118 6.58 -3.48 13.48
CA VAL A 118 6.41 -4.45 12.42
C VAL A 118 6.09 -5.81 13.03
N THR A 119 4.82 -6.05 13.21
CA THR A 119 4.31 -7.31 13.74
C THR A 119 3.08 -7.70 12.96
N PRO A 120 3.09 -8.87 12.33
CA PRO A 120 1.93 -9.26 11.52
C PRO A 120 0.69 -9.37 12.36
N ARG A 121 -0.45 -9.06 11.74
CA ARG A 121 -1.72 -9.22 12.43
C ARG A 121 -2.02 -10.69 12.59
N ARG A 122 -2.55 -11.02 13.74
CA ARG A 122 -2.95 -12.39 13.99
C ARG A 122 -4.29 -12.63 13.36
N ARG A 123 -4.49 -13.84 12.92
CA ARG A 123 -5.74 -14.15 12.23
C ARG A 123 -6.48 -15.19 12.98
#